data_3acd59b636f33599666d8216b0570aac
#
_entry.id   3acd59b636f33599666d8216b0570aac
#
_cell.length_a   1.000
_cell.length_b   1.000
_cell.length_c   1.000
_cell.angle_alpha   90.00
_cell.angle_beta   90.00
_cell.angle_gamma   90.00
#
_symmetry.space_group_name_H-M   'P 1'
#
loop_
_entity.id
_entity.type
_entity.pdbx_description
1 polymer ?
#
loop_
_entity_poly.entity_id
_entity_poly.type
_entity_poly.pdbx_seq_one_letter_code
_entity_poly.pdbx_strand_id
1 'polypeptide(L)'
;SACSSQGGSRPGTLTLWTHSAGGTDEYAVIETIANDFNAANPGTKIQITAFPQAGYNDSIVTAAAAHELPDILDLDGPIMPNWAWSGYLAQLDLPASLTDAMVDSAKGYFNGALYSVGPYDTSLCFLARRSAFQAAGIAVPTIARPWTRDEFDAALKRLSELPDYEFAVDMSVWDTAEWWPYAYAPMLQSFGGDIIDRDTLTTADGFLNGSDAVAFGTWFRSLFADGLASQTPGTDGTDFLQGKVPMVYAGGWKVLKAQETFGADEVLILPPVDFGRGAKVGGGSWQWAVSASSKNRETATRFIEFLMQDDYLVMYSDAIGTYPSIESAIPGTENYGAGKPLEPVYEIGKAYALLRPATPGYKVISSVVDKALHDIVSGADVRKTLDQAVKDIDADIRANDGYRPE
;
A
#
# COMPACT_ATOMS: atom_id res chain seq x y z
N SER A 1 43.92 -15.10 19.15
CA SER A 1 43.64 -15.29 17.71
C SER A 1 42.15 -15.14 17.48
N ALA A 2 41.72 -13.95 17.13
CA ALA A 2 40.34 -13.67 16.76
C ALA A 2 40.23 -13.92 15.25
N CYS A 3 39.49 -14.97 14.86
CA CYS A 3 39.07 -15.18 13.50
C CYS A 3 37.94 -14.19 13.20
N SER A 4 38.26 -13.11 12.54
CA SER A 4 37.27 -12.26 11.86
C SER A 4 36.76 -13.06 10.66
N SER A 5 35.54 -13.57 10.72
CA SER A 5 34.83 -14.10 9.56
C SER A 5 34.49 -12.92 8.64
N GLN A 6 35.31 -12.70 7.65
CA GLN A 6 34.94 -11.90 6.50
C GLN A 6 33.81 -12.64 5.79
N GLY A 7 32.58 -12.08 5.85
CA GLY A 7 31.43 -12.52 5.09
C GLY A 7 31.55 -12.18 3.62
N GLY A 8 32.58 -12.70 2.96
CA GLY A 8 32.65 -12.67 1.51
C GLY A 8 31.70 -13.73 0.93
N SER A 9 30.70 -13.32 0.13
CA SER A 9 29.87 -14.25 -0.62
C SER A 9 30.76 -15.16 -1.45
N ARG A 10 30.59 -16.49 -1.29
CA ARG A 10 31.27 -17.48 -2.13
C ARG A 10 30.87 -17.26 -3.58
N PRO A 11 31.79 -17.44 -4.56
CA PRO A 11 31.42 -17.38 -5.97
C PRO A 11 30.16 -18.23 -6.25
N GLY A 12 29.14 -17.65 -6.88
CA GLY A 12 27.87 -18.30 -7.18
C GLY A 12 26.81 -18.24 -6.08
N THR A 13 27.11 -17.70 -4.89
CA THR A 13 26.11 -17.49 -3.83
C THR A 13 25.64 -16.03 -3.83
N LEU A 14 24.32 -15.85 -3.90
CA LEU A 14 23.65 -14.55 -3.73
C LEU A 14 22.87 -14.57 -2.43
N THR A 15 22.96 -13.46 -1.69
CA THR A 15 22.18 -13.25 -0.47
C THR A 15 20.88 -12.53 -0.78
N LEU A 16 19.78 -12.98 -0.18
CA LEU A 16 18.47 -12.40 -0.33
C LEU A 16 17.88 -12.14 1.06
N TRP A 17 17.47 -10.90 1.31
CA TRP A 17 16.78 -10.52 2.54
C TRP A 17 15.32 -10.20 2.27
N THR A 18 14.46 -10.63 3.16
CA THR A 18 13.01 -10.39 3.06
C THR A 18 12.39 -10.02 4.39
N HIS A 19 11.38 -9.14 4.33
CA HIS A 19 10.53 -8.81 5.46
C HIS A 19 9.57 -9.93 5.88
N SER A 20 9.46 -10.97 5.05
CA SER A 20 8.56 -12.09 5.30
C SER A 20 9.22 -13.06 6.27
N ALA A 21 8.75 -13.04 7.52
CA ALA A 21 9.28 -13.90 8.57
C ALA A 21 9.19 -15.38 8.20
N GLY A 22 10.15 -16.18 8.67
CA GLY A 22 10.14 -17.64 8.48
C GLY A 22 8.84 -18.24 9.03
N GLY A 23 8.27 -19.20 8.29
CA GLY A 23 7.02 -19.87 8.64
C GLY A 23 5.76 -19.16 8.15
N THR A 24 5.87 -17.99 7.52
CA THR A 24 4.74 -17.32 6.87
C THR A 24 4.45 -17.91 5.49
N ASP A 25 3.23 -17.75 5.00
CA ASP A 25 2.83 -18.22 3.67
C ASP A 25 3.62 -17.51 2.56
N GLU A 26 3.89 -16.21 2.72
CA GLU A 26 4.72 -15.46 1.77
C GLU A 26 6.16 -15.96 1.74
N TYR A 27 6.76 -16.23 2.90
CA TYR A 27 8.10 -16.82 2.96
C TYR A 27 8.18 -18.15 2.20
N ALA A 28 7.18 -19.01 2.35
CA ALA A 28 7.12 -20.30 1.66
C ALA A 28 7.12 -20.13 0.13
N VAL A 29 6.45 -19.11 -0.40
CA VAL A 29 6.48 -18.77 -1.83
C VAL A 29 7.88 -18.34 -2.26
N ILE A 30 8.50 -17.44 -1.51
CA ILE A 30 9.85 -16.93 -1.81
C ILE A 30 10.86 -18.10 -1.80
N GLU A 31 10.78 -18.97 -0.80
CA GLU A 31 11.65 -20.15 -0.70
C GLU A 31 11.48 -21.09 -1.89
N THR A 32 10.25 -21.34 -2.32
CA THR A 32 9.95 -22.17 -3.51
C THR A 32 10.59 -21.57 -4.76
N ILE A 33 10.43 -20.25 -4.97
CA ILE A 33 10.99 -19.57 -6.15
C ILE A 33 12.52 -19.62 -6.12
N ALA A 34 13.14 -19.39 -4.97
CA ALA A 34 14.58 -19.45 -4.82
C ALA A 34 15.13 -20.87 -5.11
N ASN A 35 14.47 -21.91 -4.61
CA ASN A 35 14.84 -23.30 -4.88
C ASN A 35 14.69 -23.64 -6.37
N ASP A 36 13.63 -23.21 -7.02
CA ASP A 36 13.42 -23.42 -8.45
C ASP A 36 14.48 -22.69 -9.29
N PHE A 37 14.81 -21.46 -8.91
CA PHE A 37 15.89 -20.72 -9.57
C PHE A 37 17.24 -21.40 -9.42
N ASN A 38 17.57 -21.89 -8.23
CA ASN A 38 18.79 -22.63 -7.98
C ASN A 38 18.88 -23.90 -8.83
N ALA A 39 17.77 -24.63 -8.96
CA ALA A 39 17.69 -25.82 -9.79
C ALA A 39 17.86 -25.52 -11.30
N ALA A 40 17.31 -24.41 -11.76
CA ALA A 40 17.40 -23.97 -13.15
C ALA A 40 18.76 -23.34 -13.51
N ASN A 41 19.53 -22.91 -12.51
CA ASN A 41 20.82 -22.22 -12.69
C ASN A 41 21.92 -22.94 -11.88
N PRO A 42 22.38 -24.10 -12.32
CA PRO A 42 23.46 -24.84 -11.64
C PRO A 42 24.69 -23.94 -11.43
N GLY A 43 25.24 -23.97 -10.23
CA GLY A 43 26.36 -23.10 -9.83
C GLY A 43 25.94 -21.81 -9.21
N THR A 44 24.65 -21.50 -9.18
CA THR A 44 24.07 -20.35 -8.46
C THR A 44 23.25 -20.84 -7.28
N LYS A 45 23.39 -20.16 -6.14
CA LYS A 45 22.61 -20.44 -4.93
C LYS A 45 22.11 -19.14 -4.34
N ILE A 46 20.79 -19.01 -4.24
CA ILE A 46 20.13 -17.94 -3.46
C ILE A 46 20.07 -18.41 -2.00
N GLN A 47 20.61 -17.60 -1.11
CA GLN A 47 20.57 -17.82 0.34
C GLN A 47 19.68 -16.79 0.99
N ILE A 48 18.58 -17.22 1.58
CA ILE A 48 17.55 -16.35 2.16
C ILE A 48 17.83 -16.10 3.64
N THR A 49 17.73 -14.83 4.05
CA THR A 49 17.58 -14.43 5.44
C THR A 49 16.23 -13.73 5.60
N ALA A 50 15.37 -14.28 6.43
CA ALA A 50 14.06 -13.72 6.74
C ALA A 50 14.11 -12.92 8.04
N PHE A 51 13.41 -11.79 8.04
CA PHE A 51 13.31 -10.90 9.21
C PHE A 51 11.85 -10.72 9.61
N PRO A 52 11.58 -10.51 10.89
CA PRO A 52 10.29 -9.95 11.30
C PRO A 52 10.09 -8.57 10.65
N GLN A 53 8.90 -8.31 10.15
CA GLN A 53 8.59 -7.07 9.42
C GLN A 53 8.92 -5.82 10.25
N ALA A 54 8.63 -5.84 11.54
CA ALA A 54 8.80 -4.68 12.42
C ALA A 54 10.25 -4.15 12.51
N GLY A 55 11.26 -5.02 12.38
CA GLY A 55 12.67 -4.62 12.46
C GLY A 55 13.40 -4.60 11.12
N TYR A 56 12.71 -4.94 10.04
CA TYR A 56 13.34 -5.16 8.74
C TYR A 56 14.01 -3.91 8.17
N ASN A 57 13.31 -2.77 8.13
CA ASN A 57 13.86 -1.54 7.57
C ASN A 57 15.11 -1.07 8.33
N ASP A 58 15.10 -1.17 9.65
CA ASP A 58 16.27 -0.82 10.47
C ASP A 58 17.46 -1.73 10.19
N SER A 59 17.21 -3.03 9.95
CA SER A 59 18.25 -3.97 9.56
C SER A 59 18.89 -3.61 8.22
N ILE A 60 18.10 -3.17 7.23
CA ILE A 60 18.62 -2.71 5.94
C ILE A 60 19.48 -1.45 6.11
N VAL A 61 19.00 -0.46 6.85
CA VAL A 61 19.74 0.79 7.09
C VAL A 61 21.06 0.52 7.81
N THR A 62 21.05 -0.35 8.81
CA THR A 62 22.25 -0.76 9.54
C THR A 62 23.25 -1.47 8.63
N ALA A 63 22.78 -2.39 7.81
CA ALA A 63 23.62 -3.11 6.84
C ALA A 63 24.21 -2.16 5.78
N ALA A 64 23.45 -1.18 5.32
CA ALA A 64 23.93 -0.17 4.37
C ALA A 64 25.07 0.65 4.98
N ALA A 65 24.94 1.09 6.23
CA ALA A 65 25.99 1.83 6.94
C ALA A 65 27.27 1.00 7.13
N ALA A 66 27.12 -0.32 7.30
CA ALA A 66 28.22 -1.26 7.45
C ALA A 66 28.80 -1.77 6.11
N HIS A 67 28.25 -1.36 4.97
CA HIS A 67 28.57 -1.90 3.64
C HIS A 67 28.33 -3.42 3.52
N GLU A 68 27.28 -3.91 4.15
CA GLU A 68 26.93 -5.33 4.25
C GLU A 68 25.51 -5.64 3.72
N LEU A 69 25.04 -4.83 2.76
CA LEU A 69 23.73 -5.09 2.14
C LEU A 69 23.71 -6.45 1.41
N PRO A 70 22.58 -7.17 1.41
CA PRO A 70 22.42 -8.38 0.59
C PRO A 70 22.44 -8.02 -0.90
N ASP A 71 22.58 -9.02 -1.75
CA ASP A 71 22.50 -8.82 -3.21
C ASP A 71 21.09 -8.46 -3.65
N ILE A 72 20.09 -9.12 -3.08
CA ILE A 72 18.67 -8.97 -3.37
C ILE A 72 17.94 -8.63 -2.08
N LEU A 73 17.02 -7.69 -2.17
CA LEU A 73 16.17 -7.35 -1.02
C LEU A 73 14.75 -6.99 -1.46
N ASP A 74 13.78 -7.26 -0.58
CA ASP A 74 12.48 -6.65 -0.75
C ASP A 74 12.37 -5.35 0.04
N LEU A 75 11.42 -4.52 -0.33
CA LEU A 75 11.17 -3.24 0.33
C LEU A 75 9.71 -2.83 0.12
N ASP A 76 9.16 -2.11 1.08
CA ASP A 76 7.88 -1.47 0.88
C ASP A 76 8.03 -0.31 -0.12
N GLY A 77 7.16 -0.27 -1.12
CA GLY A 77 7.26 0.68 -2.24
C GLY A 77 7.56 2.13 -1.85
N PRO A 78 6.88 2.70 -0.83
CA PRO A 78 7.11 4.09 -0.44
C PRO A 78 8.49 4.42 0.09
N ILE A 79 9.26 3.43 0.58
CA ILE A 79 10.63 3.66 1.05
C ILE A 79 11.67 3.64 -0.09
N MET A 80 11.31 3.12 -1.25
CA MET A 80 12.23 2.96 -2.38
C MET A 80 12.92 4.27 -2.77
N PRO A 81 12.20 5.41 -2.90
CA PRO A 81 12.88 6.66 -3.26
C PRO A 81 13.99 7.06 -2.29
N ASN A 82 13.79 6.85 -1.00
CA ASN A 82 14.83 7.14 0.00
C ASN A 82 16.06 6.25 -0.18
N TRP A 83 15.86 4.96 -0.36
CA TRP A 83 16.96 4.01 -0.52
C TRP A 83 17.68 4.15 -1.86
N ALA A 84 16.97 4.52 -2.93
CA ALA A 84 17.59 4.88 -4.20
C ALA A 84 18.43 6.16 -4.08
N TRP A 85 17.87 7.20 -3.46
CA TRP A 85 18.57 8.47 -3.20
C TRP A 85 19.79 8.28 -2.28
N SER A 86 19.69 7.41 -1.29
CA SER A 86 20.79 7.08 -0.38
C SER A 86 21.89 6.23 -1.03
N GLY A 87 21.72 5.80 -2.27
CA GLY A 87 22.70 4.99 -2.98
C GLY A 87 22.68 3.51 -2.62
N TYR A 88 21.63 3.00 -1.97
CA TYR A 88 21.54 1.59 -1.58
C TYR A 88 21.18 0.68 -2.75
N LEU A 89 20.42 1.18 -3.72
CA LEU A 89 19.81 0.40 -4.77
C LEU A 89 20.47 0.62 -6.13
N ALA A 90 20.60 -0.43 -6.92
CA ALA A 90 20.96 -0.37 -8.33
C ALA A 90 19.71 -0.19 -9.19
N GLN A 91 19.85 0.47 -10.34
CA GLN A 91 18.81 0.49 -11.36
C GLN A 91 18.58 -0.93 -11.87
N LEU A 92 17.32 -1.30 -12.09
CA LEU A 92 16.94 -2.58 -12.68
C LEU A 92 16.86 -2.47 -14.19
N ASP A 93 17.57 -3.38 -14.87
CA ASP A 93 17.50 -3.54 -16.31
C ASP A 93 16.62 -4.76 -16.62
N LEU A 94 15.31 -4.53 -16.70
CA LEU A 94 14.31 -5.54 -17.01
C LEU A 94 13.74 -5.34 -18.43
N PRO A 95 13.31 -6.43 -19.11
CA PRO A 95 12.69 -6.30 -20.43
C PRO A 95 11.47 -5.37 -20.39
N ALA A 96 11.34 -4.50 -21.38
CA ALA A 96 10.18 -3.61 -21.51
C ALA A 96 8.86 -4.40 -21.61
N SER A 97 8.88 -5.59 -22.22
CA SER A 97 7.72 -6.48 -22.28
C SER A 97 7.21 -6.89 -20.89
N LEU A 98 8.10 -7.00 -19.90
CA LEU A 98 7.73 -7.29 -18.53
C LEU A 98 7.13 -6.05 -17.85
N THR A 99 7.84 -4.93 -17.86
CA THR A 99 7.40 -3.71 -17.18
C THR A 99 6.13 -3.13 -17.81
N ASP A 100 5.96 -3.22 -19.10
CA ASP A 100 4.74 -2.77 -19.79
C ASP A 100 3.51 -3.61 -19.43
N ALA A 101 3.70 -4.88 -19.07
CA ALA A 101 2.62 -5.78 -18.66
C ALA A 101 2.19 -5.58 -17.20
N MET A 102 2.98 -4.85 -16.40
CA MET A 102 2.72 -4.64 -14.98
C MET A 102 1.79 -3.47 -14.73
N VAL A 103 0.97 -3.56 -13.67
CA VAL A 103 0.24 -2.41 -13.15
C VAL A 103 1.24 -1.35 -12.65
N ASP A 104 0.92 -0.08 -12.86
CA ASP A 104 1.83 1.03 -12.53
C ASP A 104 2.21 1.07 -11.06
N SER A 105 1.27 0.72 -10.18
CA SER A 105 1.47 0.73 -8.73
C SER A 105 2.51 -0.30 -8.23
N ALA A 106 2.85 -1.29 -9.04
CA ALA A 106 3.84 -2.31 -8.69
C ALA A 106 5.24 -2.03 -9.25
N LYS A 107 5.45 -0.86 -9.86
CA LYS A 107 6.73 -0.42 -10.42
C LYS A 107 7.30 0.74 -9.63
N GLY A 108 8.54 0.62 -9.18
CA GLY A 108 9.24 1.64 -8.41
C GLY A 108 10.17 2.48 -9.28
N TYR A 109 9.67 3.62 -9.76
CA TYR A 109 10.48 4.61 -10.48
C TYR A 109 10.91 5.75 -9.54
N PHE A 110 12.14 6.18 -9.69
CA PHE A 110 12.71 7.36 -9.04
C PHE A 110 13.61 8.08 -10.03
N ASN A 111 13.39 9.40 -10.24
CA ASN A 111 14.11 10.19 -11.24
C ASN A 111 14.15 9.56 -12.63
N GLY A 112 13.03 8.97 -13.06
CA GLY A 112 12.90 8.35 -14.37
C GLY A 112 13.57 6.99 -14.53
N ALA A 113 14.20 6.44 -13.49
CA ALA A 113 14.83 5.12 -13.50
C ALA A 113 14.06 4.11 -12.66
N LEU A 114 14.03 2.86 -13.12
CA LEU A 114 13.40 1.74 -12.41
C LEU A 114 14.36 1.17 -11.37
N TYR A 115 13.92 1.06 -10.12
CA TYR A 115 14.71 0.48 -9.03
C TYR A 115 14.07 -0.75 -8.41
N SER A 116 12.75 -0.91 -8.54
CA SER A 116 12.07 -2.04 -7.92
C SER A 116 10.82 -2.45 -8.69
N VAL A 117 10.44 -3.73 -8.55
CA VAL A 117 9.20 -4.28 -9.09
C VAL A 117 8.55 -5.20 -8.07
N GLY A 118 7.23 -5.17 -8.01
CA GLY A 118 6.45 -6.01 -7.11
C GLY A 118 5.70 -7.13 -7.83
N PRO A 119 5.61 -8.32 -7.23
CA PRO A 119 4.86 -9.43 -7.80
C PRO A 119 3.35 -9.27 -7.62
N TYR A 120 2.93 -8.41 -6.73
CA TYR A 120 1.53 -8.21 -6.37
C TYR A 120 1.26 -6.77 -5.93
N ASP A 121 -0.02 -6.43 -5.89
CA ASP A 121 -0.53 -5.26 -5.17
C ASP A 121 -1.85 -5.62 -4.50
N THR A 122 -2.40 -4.69 -3.74
CA THR A 122 -3.70 -4.82 -3.08
C THR A 122 -4.44 -3.48 -3.19
N SER A 123 -5.74 -3.49 -2.90
CA SER A 123 -6.54 -2.28 -2.91
C SER A 123 -7.46 -2.21 -1.72
N LEU A 124 -7.73 -1.00 -1.27
CA LEU A 124 -8.81 -0.69 -0.35
C LEU A 124 -10.13 -0.60 -1.12
N CYS A 125 -11.21 -0.83 -0.39
CA CYS A 125 -12.58 -0.72 -0.86
C CYS A 125 -13.50 -0.46 0.33
N PHE A 126 -14.77 -0.15 0.06
CA PHE A 126 -15.80 -0.29 1.08
C PHE A 126 -16.44 -1.67 0.97
N LEU A 127 -16.59 -2.35 2.09
CA LEU A 127 -17.46 -3.53 2.20
C LEU A 127 -18.75 -3.10 2.87
N ALA A 128 -19.88 -3.55 2.35
CA ALA A 128 -21.18 -3.17 2.88
C ALA A 128 -22.17 -4.35 2.89
N ARG A 129 -23.16 -4.25 3.77
CA ARG A 129 -24.26 -5.20 3.86
C ARG A 129 -25.36 -4.82 2.88
N ARG A 130 -25.66 -5.70 1.91
CA ARG A 130 -26.73 -5.50 0.92
C ARG A 130 -28.08 -5.26 1.58
N SER A 131 -28.42 -6.02 2.62
CA SER A 131 -29.67 -5.87 3.36
C SER A 131 -29.81 -4.48 3.98
N ALA A 132 -28.72 -3.88 4.47
CA ALA A 132 -28.73 -2.52 5.00
C ALA A 132 -29.01 -1.49 3.91
N PHE A 133 -28.42 -1.63 2.73
CA PHE A 133 -28.68 -0.75 1.60
C PHE A 133 -30.12 -0.86 1.12
N GLN A 134 -30.67 -2.05 1.06
CA GLN A 134 -32.08 -2.26 0.71
C GLN A 134 -33.00 -1.60 1.76
N ALA A 135 -32.75 -1.81 3.04
CA ALA A 135 -33.54 -1.22 4.12
C ALA A 135 -33.48 0.32 4.13
N ALA A 136 -32.33 0.89 3.78
CA ALA A 136 -32.13 2.33 3.72
C ALA A 136 -32.51 2.97 2.36
N GLY A 137 -32.83 2.16 1.36
CA GLY A 137 -33.17 2.65 0.01
C GLY A 137 -31.98 3.25 -0.72
N ILE A 138 -30.79 2.70 -0.56
CA ILE A 138 -29.56 3.17 -1.15
C ILE A 138 -29.25 2.40 -2.42
N ALA A 139 -29.02 3.11 -3.53
CA ALA A 139 -28.52 2.50 -4.76
C ALA A 139 -27.04 2.15 -4.62
N VAL A 140 -26.65 0.95 -5.07
CA VAL A 140 -25.27 0.46 -5.00
C VAL A 140 -24.43 1.18 -6.07
N PRO A 141 -23.33 1.88 -5.70
CA PRO A 141 -22.43 2.45 -6.68
C PRO A 141 -21.68 1.34 -7.42
N THR A 142 -21.30 1.62 -8.66
CA THR A 142 -20.50 0.70 -9.47
C THR A 142 -19.06 1.18 -9.57
N ILE A 143 -18.15 0.30 -9.97
CA ILE A 143 -16.73 0.66 -10.14
C ILE A 143 -16.58 1.76 -11.19
N ALA A 144 -17.36 1.70 -12.28
CA ALA A 144 -17.35 2.72 -13.33
C ALA A 144 -18.01 4.04 -12.89
N ARG A 145 -18.88 3.99 -11.89
CA ARG A 145 -19.61 5.15 -11.37
C ARG A 145 -19.61 5.17 -9.84
N PRO A 146 -18.49 5.58 -9.23
CA PRO A 146 -18.39 5.78 -7.78
C PRO A 146 -19.41 6.79 -7.27
N TRP A 147 -19.71 6.72 -5.98
CA TRP A 147 -20.46 7.80 -5.33
C TRP A 147 -19.72 9.13 -5.46
N THR A 148 -20.47 10.19 -5.65
CA THR A 148 -20.02 11.56 -5.35
C THR A 148 -19.98 11.75 -3.83
N ARG A 149 -19.35 12.86 -3.37
CA ARG A 149 -19.39 13.25 -1.96
C ARG A 149 -20.82 13.33 -1.43
N ASP A 150 -21.71 14.02 -2.15
CA ASP A 150 -23.10 14.21 -1.71
C ASP A 150 -23.85 12.88 -1.61
N GLU A 151 -23.63 11.98 -2.57
CA GLU A 151 -24.22 10.63 -2.54
C GLU A 151 -23.69 9.82 -1.36
N PHE A 152 -22.40 9.91 -1.06
CA PHE A 152 -21.79 9.24 0.09
C PHE A 152 -22.33 9.80 1.41
N ASP A 153 -22.37 11.12 1.57
CA ASP A 153 -22.90 11.76 2.76
C ASP A 153 -24.38 11.38 2.98
N ALA A 154 -25.17 11.35 1.91
CA ALA A 154 -26.58 10.93 1.99
C ALA A 154 -26.73 9.46 2.38
N ALA A 155 -25.87 8.59 1.84
CA ALA A 155 -25.86 7.17 2.19
C ALA A 155 -25.51 6.96 3.67
N LEU A 156 -24.48 7.65 4.17
CA LEU A 156 -24.09 7.58 5.58
C LEU A 156 -25.21 8.03 6.50
N LYS A 157 -25.91 9.12 6.15
CA LYS A 157 -27.04 9.60 6.94
C LYS A 157 -28.14 8.55 7.00
N ARG A 158 -28.52 7.97 5.87
CA ARG A 158 -29.56 6.91 5.82
C ARG A 158 -29.15 5.67 6.60
N LEU A 159 -27.90 5.23 6.50
CA LEU A 159 -27.39 4.10 7.26
C LEU A 159 -27.40 4.39 8.77
N SER A 160 -27.10 5.62 9.17
CA SER A 160 -27.12 6.02 10.59
C SER A 160 -28.50 5.98 11.23
N GLU A 161 -29.55 6.00 10.42
CA GLU A 161 -30.97 5.97 10.87
C GLU A 161 -31.48 4.52 11.05
N LEU A 162 -30.70 3.51 10.61
CA LEU A 162 -31.07 2.11 10.80
C LEU A 162 -30.89 1.68 12.26
N PRO A 163 -31.95 1.14 12.92
CA PRO A 163 -31.88 0.86 14.34
C PRO A 163 -30.97 -0.30 14.73
N ASP A 164 -30.63 -1.15 13.77
CA ASP A 164 -29.84 -2.37 14.03
C ASP A 164 -28.33 -2.12 14.10
N TYR A 165 -27.89 -0.89 13.80
CA TYR A 165 -26.47 -0.55 13.74
C TYR A 165 -26.12 0.62 14.66
N GLU A 166 -24.96 0.54 15.31
CA GLU A 166 -24.48 1.59 16.21
C GLU A 166 -23.98 2.82 15.44
N PHE A 167 -23.29 2.59 14.30
CA PHE A 167 -22.73 3.62 13.44
C PHE A 167 -22.99 3.26 11.98
N ALA A 168 -22.90 4.25 11.10
CA ALA A 168 -23.06 4.04 9.66
C ALA A 168 -21.86 3.33 9.02
N VAL A 169 -20.65 3.60 9.54
CA VAL A 169 -19.41 3.12 8.95
C VAL A 169 -18.31 2.94 9.98
N ASP A 170 -17.47 1.94 9.75
CA ASP A 170 -16.15 1.80 10.36
C ASP A 170 -15.09 2.24 9.34
N MET A 171 -14.37 3.33 9.65
CA MET A 171 -13.31 3.86 8.79
C MET A 171 -11.94 3.23 9.08
N SER A 172 -11.91 2.19 9.94
CA SER A 172 -10.67 1.50 10.33
C SER A 172 -9.63 2.38 11.00
N VAL A 173 -10.09 3.37 11.78
CA VAL A 173 -9.20 4.28 12.54
C VAL A 173 -8.53 3.62 13.75
N TRP A 174 -8.81 2.35 14.01
CA TRP A 174 -8.09 1.54 14.98
C TRP A 174 -6.64 1.26 14.56
N ASP A 175 -6.36 1.28 13.26
CA ASP A 175 -5.04 1.03 12.72
C ASP A 175 -4.11 2.24 12.93
N THR A 176 -2.83 2.06 12.75
CA THR A 176 -1.80 3.02 13.14
C THR A 176 -0.79 3.29 12.01
N ALA A 177 0.02 4.34 12.21
CA ALA A 177 1.18 4.69 11.39
C ALA A 177 0.82 4.81 9.89
N GLU A 178 1.50 4.05 9.02
CA GLU A 178 1.36 4.14 7.56
C GLU A 178 -0.06 3.90 7.06
N TRP A 179 -0.90 3.20 7.82
CA TRP A 179 -2.31 3.06 7.46
C TRP A 179 -2.97 4.42 7.21
N TRP A 180 -2.69 5.43 8.02
CA TRP A 180 -3.37 6.73 7.95
C TRP A 180 -3.09 7.48 6.64
N PRO A 181 -1.84 7.73 6.23
CA PRO A 181 -1.62 8.31 4.90
C PRO A 181 -2.03 7.36 3.76
N TYR A 182 -1.82 6.06 3.88
CA TYR A 182 -2.22 5.09 2.86
C TYR A 182 -3.73 5.07 2.64
N ALA A 183 -4.52 5.05 3.71
CA ALA A 183 -5.97 4.92 3.63
C ALA A 183 -6.67 6.25 3.34
N TYR A 184 -6.22 7.36 3.95
CA TYR A 184 -6.98 8.60 3.94
C TYR A 184 -6.40 9.70 3.06
N ALA A 185 -5.10 9.72 2.79
CA ALA A 185 -4.54 10.69 1.85
C ALA A 185 -5.15 10.61 0.44
N PRO A 186 -5.54 9.43 -0.09
CA PRO A 186 -6.28 9.38 -1.36
C PRO A 186 -7.60 10.14 -1.35
N MET A 187 -8.29 10.21 -0.21
CA MET A 187 -9.50 11.01 -0.05
C MET A 187 -9.18 12.51 -0.12
N LEU A 188 -8.13 12.94 0.57
CA LEU A 188 -7.60 14.31 0.47
C LEU A 188 -7.29 14.68 -0.99
N GLN A 189 -6.65 13.79 -1.72
CA GLN A 189 -6.31 13.99 -3.12
C GLN A 189 -7.56 14.05 -4.00
N SER A 190 -8.58 13.26 -3.71
CA SER A 190 -9.88 13.33 -4.37
C SER A 190 -10.62 14.65 -4.11
N PHE A 191 -10.39 15.29 -2.97
CA PHE A 191 -10.87 16.66 -2.69
C PHE A 191 -10.11 17.73 -3.48
N GLY A 192 -8.93 17.44 -3.98
CA GLY A 192 -8.09 18.38 -4.73
C GLY A 192 -6.84 18.86 -3.99
N GLY A 193 -6.61 18.39 -2.75
CA GLY A 193 -5.36 18.60 -2.03
C GLY A 193 -4.31 17.53 -2.35
N ASP A 194 -3.21 17.58 -1.65
CA ASP A 194 -2.19 16.52 -1.67
C ASP A 194 -1.30 16.63 -0.43
N ILE A 195 -0.49 15.62 -0.20
CA ILE A 195 0.45 15.60 0.92
C ILE A 195 1.79 16.28 0.58
N ILE A 196 2.02 16.58 -0.68
CA ILE A 196 3.16 17.33 -1.21
C ILE A 196 2.80 17.82 -2.62
N ASP A 197 3.50 18.85 -3.09
CA ASP A 197 3.50 19.19 -4.52
C ASP A 197 4.23 18.08 -5.30
N ARG A 198 3.48 17.29 -6.08
CA ARG A 198 4.05 16.15 -6.81
C ARG A 198 4.90 16.56 -8.00
N ASP A 199 4.77 17.79 -8.50
CA ASP A 199 5.56 18.28 -9.62
C ASP A 199 6.97 18.66 -9.18
N THR A 200 7.10 19.30 -8.03
CA THR A 200 8.40 19.79 -7.52
C THR A 200 9.00 18.88 -6.45
N LEU A 201 8.16 18.20 -5.67
CA LEU A 201 8.54 17.40 -4.49
C LEU A 201 9.31 18.22 -3.42
N THR A 202 9.15 19.54 -3.41
CA THR A 202 9.92 20.44 -2.54
C THR A 202 9.11 21.11 -1.45
N THR A 203 7.79 21.08 -1.53
CA THR A 203 6.92 21.73 -0.56
C THR A 203 5.56 21.06 -0.47
N ALA A 204 4.97 21.09 0.70
CA ALA A 204 3.56 20.73 0.91
C ALA A 204 2.65 21.97 1.00
N ASP A 205 3.23 23.19 0.98
CA ASP A 205 2.46 24.41 1.11
C ASP A 205 1.51 24.64 -0.06
N GLY A 206 0.24 24.93 0.25
CA GLY A 206 -0.84 25.06 -0.72
C GLY A 206 -1.48 23.74 -1.15
N PHE A 207 -0.90 22.60 -0.80
CA PHE A 207 -1.38 21.25 -1.14
C PHE A 207 -1.98 20.55 0.08
N LEU A 208 -1.26 20.49 1.19
CA LEU A 208 -1.75 19.88 2.44
C LEU A 208 -2.53 20.88 3.30
N ASN A 209 -2.40 22.16 3.08
CA ASN A 209 -3.06 23.24 3.84
C ASN A 209 -3.86 24.20 2.97
N GLY A 210 -4.06 23.93 1.69
CA GLY A 210 -4.94 24.72 0.83
C GLY A 210 -6.42 24.53 1.19
N SER A 211 -7.29 25.27 0.51
CA SER A 211 -8.73 25.23 0.76
C SER A 211 -9.33 23.83 0.59
N ASP A 212 -8.87 23.07 -0.40
CA ASP A 212 -9.34 21.70 -0.64
C ASP A 212 -8.92 20.75 0.48
N ALA A 213 -7.70 20.88 0.99
CA ALA A 213 -7.22 20.09 2.12
C ALA A 213 -7.98 20.43 3.41
N VAL A 214 -8.28 21.70 3.66
CA VAL A 214 -9.08 22.13 4.80
C VAL A 214 -10.51 21.59 4.68
N ALA A 215 -11.09 21.61 3.49
CA ALA A 215 -12.39 20.99 3.23
C ALA A 215 -12.39 19.49 3.54
N PHE A 216 -11.35 18.76 3.11
CA PHE A 216 -11.18 17.35 3.45
C PHE A 216 -11.10 17.16 4.97
N GLY A 217 -10.23 17.87 5.65
CA GLY A 217 -10.05 17.72 7.10
C GLY A 217 -11.33 18.02 7.89
N THR A 218 -12.07 19.02 7.49
CA THR A 218 -13.37 19.38 8.07
C THR A 218 -14.40 18.28 7.85
N TRP A 219 -14.50 17.76 6.63
CA TRP A 219 -15.40 16.66 6.30
C TRP A 219 -15.01 15.38 7.07
N PHE A 220 -13.72 15.01 7.06
CA PHE A 220 -13.22 13.80 7.73
C PHE A 220 -13.54 13.83 9.22
N ARG A 221 -13.29 14.96 9.87
CA ARG A 221 -13.67 15.16 11.27
C ARG A 221 -15.17 15.01 11.50
N SER A 222 -15.99 15.49 10.58
CA SER A 222 -17.46 15.45 10.73
C SER A 222 -18.00 14.02 10.79
N LEU A 223 -17.34 13.06 10.19
CA LEU A 223 -17.72 11.64 10.28
C LEU A 223 -17.78 11.17 11.73
N PHE A 224 -16.85 11.63 12.54
CA PHE A 224 -16.74 11.27 13.96
C PHE A 224 -17.53 12.20 14.86
N ALA A 225 -17.48 13.51 14.62
CA ALA A 225 -18.19 14.52 15.41
C ALA A 225 -19.71 14.35 15.29
N ASP A 226 -20.21 13.95 14.12
CA ASP A 226 -21.64 13.77 13.86
C ASP A 226 -22.12 12.35 14.20
N GLY A 227 -21.26 11.50 14.75
CA GLY A 227 -21.62 10.15 15.16
C GLY A 227 -21.88 9.18 14.01
N LEU A 228 -21.36 9.42 12.81
CA LEU A 228 -21.50 8.54 11.65
C LEU A 228 -20.49 7.40 11.68
N ALA A 229 -19.29 7.66 12.17
CA ALA A 229 -18.22 6.67 12.29
C ALA A 229 -17.78 6.51 13.74
N SER A 230 -17.43 5.28 14.13
CA SER A 230 -16.87 5.00 15.46
C SER A 230 -15.45 5.56 15.59
N GLN A 231 -15.15 6.21 16.73
CA GLN A 231 -13.80 6.64 17.08
C GLN A 231 -12.97 5.52 17.72
N THR A 232 -13.62 4.48 18.21
CA THR A 232 -12.99 3.33 18.88
C THR A 232 -13.51 2.02 18.29
N PRO A 233 -13.33 1.80 16.98
CA PRO A 233 -13.82 0.58 16.35
C PRO A 233 -13.04 -0.64 16.84
N GLY A 234 -13.67 -1.80 16.76
CA GLY A 234 -12.99 -3.08 16.97
C GLY A 234 -11.88 -3.29 15.96
N THR A 235 -10.82 -3.96 16.40
CA THR A 235 -9.64 -4.21 15.57
C THR A 235 -9.97 -5.09 14.35
N ASP A 236 -9.24 -4.86 13.26
CA ASP A 236 -9.29 -5.68 12.06
C ASP A 236 -10.69 -5.83 11.43
N GLY A 237 -11.52 -4.77 11.48
CA GLY A 237 -12.89 -4.80 10.93
C GLY A 237 -13.86 -5.64 11.74
N THR A 238 -13.55 -5.91 12.99
CA THR A 238 -14.36 -6.76 13.88
C THR A 238 -15.80 -6.24 14.02
N ASP A 239 -16.01 -4.92 14.08
CA ASP A 239 -17.34 -4.34 14.21
C ASP A 239 -18.23 -4.69 13.01
N PHE A 240 -17.69 -4.65 11.79
CA PHE A 240 -18.41 -5.06 10.59
C PHE A 240 -18.73 -6.57 10.62
N LEU A 241 -17.74 -7.41 10.92
CA LEU A 241 -17.91 -8.86 10.98
C LEU A 241 -18.88 -9.32 12.09
N GLN A 242 -19.01 -8.53 13.16
CA GLN A 242 -19.97 -8.77 14.25
C GLN A 242 -21.36 -8.18 13.98
N GLY A 243 -21.54 -7.52 12.83
CA GLY A 243 -22.83 -6.92 12.47
C GLY A 243 -23.16 -5.61 13.20
N LYS A 244 -22.17 -4.94 13.81
CA LYS A 244 -22.37 -3.67 14.53
C LYS A 244 -22.47 -2.46 13.63
N VAL A 245 -21.82 -2.52 12.47
CA VAL A 245 -21.83 -1.49 11.44
C VAL A 245 -22.17 -2.10 10.09
N PRO A 246 -22.90 -1.38 9.21
CA PRO A 246 -23.29 -1.92 7.91
C PRO A 246 -22.23 -1.76 6.83
N MET A 247 -21.17 -0.99 7.08
CA MET A 247 -20.14 -0.67 6.11
C MET A 247 -18.80 -0.47 6.79
N VAL A 248 -17.72 -0.93 6.13
CA VAL A 248 -16.34 -0.77 6.60
C VAL A 248 -15.43 -0.37 5.44
N TYR A 249 -14.49 0.54 5.72
CA TYR A 249 -13.40 0.89 4.81
C TYR A 249 -12.21 0.00 5.12
N ALA A 250 -11.92 -0.96 4.24
CA ALA A 250 -10.91 -1.97 4.45
C ALA A 250 -10.36 -2.48 3.11
N GLY A 251 -9.48 -3.44 3.14
CA GLY A 251 -8.90 -4.03 1.93
C GLY A 251 -9.53 -5.35 1.52
N GLY A 252 -9.07 -5.85 0.37
CA GLY A 252 -9.48 -7.13 -0.18
C GLY A 252 -9.26 -8.31 0.76
N TRP A 253 -8.33 -8.19 1.71
CA TRP A 253 -8.06 -9.21 2.73
C TRP A 253 -9.26 -9.52 3.65
N LYS A 254 -10.27 -8.62 3.69
CA LYS A 254 -11.50 -8.81 4.47
C LYS A 254 -12.62 -9.50 3.72
N VAL A 255 -12.58 -9.50 2.40
CA VAL A 255 -13.73 -9.89 1.56
C VAL A 255 -14.13 -11.34 1.81
N LEU A 256 -13.17 -12.27 1.75
CA LEU A 256 -13.48 -13.70 1.90
C LEU A 256 -14.05 -14.01 3.27
N LYS A 257 -13.52 -13.39 4.33
CA LYS A 257 -14.03 -13.57 5.69
C LYS A 257 -15.43 -12.99 5.85
N ALA A 258 -15.69 -11.84 5.25
CA ALA A 258 -17.04 -11.25 5.25
C ALA A 258 -18.05 -12.11 4.52
N GLN A 259 -17.68 -12.66 3.36
CA GLN A 259 -18.53 -13.56 2.59
C GLN A 259 -18.81 -14.87 3.34
N GLU A 260 -17.81 -15.43 4.03
CA GLU A 260 -17.99 -16.59 4.89
C GLU A 260 -18.98 -16.30 6.04
N THR A 261 -18.88 -15.10 6.62
CA THR A 261 -19.71 -14.71 7.78
C THR A 261 -21.16 -14.41 7.40
N PHE A 262 -21.38 -13.70 6.29
CA PHE A 262 -22.70 -13.16 5.92
C PHE A 262 -23.32 -13.81 4.68
N GLY A 263 -22.54 -14.54 3.91
CA GLY A 263 -22.92 -15.02 2.58
C GLY A 263 -22.40 -14.09 1.47
N ALA A 264 -22.04 -14.70 0.34
CA ALA A 264 -21.45 -13.97 -0.80
C ALA A 264 -22.39 -12.88 -1.36
N ASP A 265 -23.69 -13.17 -1.43
CA ASP A 265 -24.67 -12.21 -1.96
C ASP A 265 -24.96 -11.03 -1.03
N GLU A 266 -24.69 -11.19 0.26
CA GLU A 266 -24.90 -10.14 1.27
C GLU A 266 -23.79 -9.09 1.27
N VAL A 267 -22.58 -9.44 0.84
CA VAL A 267 -21.41 -8.56 0.89
C VAL A 267 -21.26 -7.80 -0.42
N LEU A 268 -21.40 -6.49 -0.35
CA LEU A 268 -21.12 -5.57 -1.44
C LEU A 268 -19.66 -5.13 -1.36
N ILE A 269 -18.99 -5.05 -2.51
CA ILE A 269 -17.66 -4.47 -2.66
C ILE A 269 -17.81 -3.17 -3.45
N LEU A 270 -17.52 -2.03 -2.82
CA LEU A 270 -17.77 -0.72 -3.38
C LEU A 270 -16.46 0.01 -3.68
N PRO A 271 -16.42 0.81 -4.77
CA PRO A 271 -15.26 1.62 -5.10
C PRO A 271 -15.06 2.77 -4.10
N PRO A 272 -13.86 3.42 -4.12
CA PRO A 272 -13.66 4.66 -3.39
C PRO A 272 -14.60 5.76 -3.90
N VAL A 273 -14.80 6.77 -3.07
CA VAL A 273 -15.69 7.90 -3.38
C VAL A 273 -14.97 8.95 -4.22
N ASP A 274 -15.69 9.54 -5.17
CA ASP A 274 -15.23 10.72 -5.91
C ASP A 274 -15.65 11.99 -5.15
N PHE A 275 -14.67 12.62 -4.50
CA PHE A 275 -14.88 13.87 -3.76
C PHE A 275 -14.77 15.13 -4.62
N GLY A 276 -14.69 14.99 -5.94
CA GLY A 276 -14.69 16.09 -6.90
C GLY A 276 -13.55 16.08 -7.91
N ARG A 277 -12.46 15.37 -7.61
CA ARG A 277 -11.27 15.26 -8.48
C ARG A 277 -10.98 13.82 -8.91
N GLY A 278 -12.00 13.02 -8.98
CA GLY A 278 -11.91 11.60 -9.29
C GLY A 278 -11.75 10.74 -8.04
N ALA A 279 -12.30 9.54 -8.09
CA ALA A 279 -12.11 8.55 -7.04
C ALA A 279 -10.64 8.11 -7.01
N LYS A 280 -10.09 7.93 -5.81
CA LYS A 280 -8.69 7.53 -5.61
C LYS A 280 -8.58 6.57 -4.44
N VAL A 281 -7.68 5.63 -4.56
CA VAL A 281 -7.34 4.65 -3.52
C VAL A 281 -5.82 4.49 -3.46
N GLY A 282 -5.27 4.15 -2.31
CA GLY A 282 -3.84 3.93 -2.16
C GLY A 282 -3.36 2.74 -2.99
N GLY A 283 -2.21 2.90 -3.64
CA GLY A 283 -1.53 1.84 -4.36
C GLY A 283 -0.08 1.70 -3.90
N GLY A 284 0.54 0.59 -4.27
CA GLY A 284 1.91 0.26 -3.92
C GLY A 284 1.98 -0.68 -2.70
N SER A 285 2.88 -1.62 -2.81
CA SER A 285 3.12 -2.65 -1.81
C SER A 285 4.59 -3.08 -1.85
N TRP A 286 4.90 -4.28 -1.37
CA TRP A 286 6.25 -4.81 -1.33
C TRP A 286 6.80 -5.11 -2.73
N GLN A 287 8.07 -4.78 -2.94
CA GLN A 287 8.75 -4.88 -4.22
C GLN A 287 10.16 -5.46 -4.02
N TRP A 288 10.75 -5.94 -5.09
CA TRP A 288 12.09 -6.50 -5.13
C TRP A 288 13.08 -5.55 -5.78
N ALA A 289 14.28 -5.50 -5.24
CA ALA A 289 15.37 -4.64 -5.71
C ALA A 289 16.72 -5.35 -5.60
N VAL A 290 17.71 -4.80 -6.28
CA VAL A 290 19.11 -5.21 -6.24
C VAL A 290 19.92 -4.13 -5.55
N SER A 291 20.80 -4.50 -4.61
CA SER A 291 21.67 -3.51 -3.96
C SER A 291 22.76 -2.99 -4.90
N ALA A 292 23.06 -1.71 -4.78
CA ALA A 292 24.10 -1.05 -5.59
C ALA A 292 25.50 -1.66 -5.35
N SER A 293 25.73 -2.19 -4.16
CA SER A 293 27.00 -2.81 -3.77
C SER A 293 27.15 -4.27 -4.21
N SER A 294 26.10 -4.89 -4.77
CA SER A 294 26.16 -6.26 -5.23
C SER A 294 27.21 -6.45 -6.32
N LYS A 295 28.04 -7.46 -6.18
CA LYS A 295 28.97 -7.91 -7.23
C LYS A 295 28.32 -8.88 -8.22
N ASN A 296 27.06 -9.23 -7.99
CA ASN A 296 26.29 -10.20 -8.76
C ASN A 296 25.02 -9.60 -9.33
N ARG A 297 25.04 -8.33 -9.73
CA ARG A 297 23.85 -7.58 -10.15
C ARG A 297 23.09 -8.22 -11.30
N GLU A 298 23.80 -8.75 -12.29
CA GLU A 298 23.19 -9.39 -13.44
C GLU A 298 22.40 -10.64 -13.04
N THR A 299 22.99 -11.51 -12.23
CA THR A 299 22.31 -12.71 -11.73
C THR A 299 21.16 -12.36 -10.78
N ALA A 300 21.33 -11.34 -9.92
CA ALA A 300 20.29 -10.83 -9.04
C ALA A 300 19.09 -10.31 -9.85
N THR A 301 19.35 -9.58 -10.93
CA THR A 301 18.30 -9.06 -11.83
C THR A 301 17.58 -10.21 -12.53
N ARG A 302 18.29 -11.25 -12.98
CA ARG A 302 17.67 -12.46 -13.57
C ARG A 302 16.80 -13.19 -12.57
N PHE A 303 17.17 -13.22 -11.30
CA PHE A 303 16.30 -13.79 -10.26
C PHE A 303 14.98 -13.03 -10.14
N ILE A 304 15.03 -11.70 -10.13
CA ILE A 304 13.82 -10.88 -10.07
C ILE A 304 12.94 -11.11 -11.30
N GLU A 305 13.52 -11.16 -12.50
CA GLU A 305 12.79 -11.51 -13.73
C GLU A 305 12.16 -12.90 -13.65
N PHE A 306 12.89 -13.89 -13.14
CA PHE A 306 12.42 -15.25 -12.94
C PHE A 306 11.21 -15.30 -11.98
N LEU A 307 11.27 -14.55 -10.89
CA LEU A 307 10.18 -14.43 -9.90
C LEU A 307 8.90 -13.87 -10.52
N MET A 308 9.01 -13.02 -11.53
CA MET A 308 7.88 -12.35 -12.17
C MET A 308 7.12 -13.19 -13.19
N GLN A 309 7.39 -14.49 -13.30
CA GLN A 309 6.61 -15.40 -14.16
C GLN A 309 5.19 -15.60 -13.60
N ASP A 310 4.24 -15.78 -14.50
CA ASP A 310 2.81 -15.90 -14.15
C ASP A 310 2.53 -16.95 -13.07
N ASP A 311 3.16 -18.14 -13.16
CA ASP A 311 2.94 -19.22 -12.18
C ASP A 311 3.34 -18.81 -10.75
N TYR A 312 4.41 -18.04 -10.60
CA TYR A 312 4.84 -17.55 -9.29
C TYR A 312 3.95 -16.42 -8.79
N LEU A 313 3.46 -15.56 -9.68
CA LEU A 313 2.50 -14.52 -9.32
C LEU A 313 1.17 -15.12 -8.85
N VAL A 314 0.72 -16.19 -9.50
CA VAL A 314 -0.43 -16.99 -9.04
C VAL A 314 -0.18 -17.57 -7.65
N MET A 315 1.01 -18.12 -7.43
CA MET A 315 1.39 -18.70 -6.12
C MET A 315 1.34 -17.64 -5.01
N TYR A 316 1.88 -16.45 -5.25
CA TYR A 316 1.76 -15.32 -4.32
C TYR A 316 0.30 -14.98 -4.02
N SER A 317 -0.51 -14.80 -5.06
CA SER A 317 -1.91 -14.43 -4.93
C SER A 317 -2.69 -15.43 -4.09
N ASP A 318 -2.53 -16.70 -4.37
CA ASP A 318 -3.24 -17.76 -3.65
C ASP A 318 -2.76 -17.90 -2.19
N ALA A 319 -1.49 -17.60 -1.93
CA ALA A 319 -0.93 -17.68 -0.59
C ALA A 319 -1.34 -16.51 0.32
N ILE A 320 -1.38 -15.27 -0.19
CA ILE A 320 -1.54 -14.07 0.63
C ILE A 320 -2.76 -13.21 0.30
N GLY A 321 -3.56 -13.59 -0.72
CA GLY A 321 -4.82 -12.92 -1.03
C GLY A 321 -4.70 -11.58 -1.78
N THR A 322 -3.52 -11.24 -2.28
CA THR A 322 -3.27 -10.05 -3.11
C THR A 322 -3.48 -10.36 -4.59
N TYR A 323 -3.67 -9.33 -5.43
CA TYR A 323 -3.78 -9.58 -6.87
C TYR A 323 -2.41 -9.54 -7.55
N PRO A 324 -2.20 -10.36 -8.60
CA PRO A 324 -0.96 -10.32 -9.39
C PRO A 324 -0.75 -8.96 -10.03
N SER A 325 0.51 -8.52 -10.09
CA SER A 325 0.87 -7.27 -10.75
C SER A 325 0.83 -7.33 -12.28
N ILE A 326 0.66 -8.52 -12.85
CA ILE A 326 0.57 -8.76 -14.30
C ILE A 326 -0.78 -9.39 -14.62
N GLU A 327 -1.52 -8.79 -15.54
CA GLU A 327 -2.89 -9.20 -15.88
C GLU A 327 -2.96 -10.65 -16.38
N SER A 328 -1.97 -11.10 -17.15
CA SER A 328 -1.94 -12.48 -17.66
C SER A 328 -1.94 -13.56 -16.59
N ALA A 329 -1.48 -13.25 -15.37
CA ALA A 329 -1.49 -14.20 -14.25
C ALA A 329 -2.87 -14.32 -13.58
N ILE A 330 -3.73 -13.32 -13.72
CA ILE A 330 -5.00 -13.22 -12.97
C ILE A 330 -5.93 -14.43 -13.20
N PRO A 331 -6.16 -14.92 -14.43
CA PRO A 331 -7.05 -16.06 -14.64
C PRO A 331 -6.62 -17.35 -13.93
N GLY A 332 -5.34 -17.51 -13.64
CA GLY A 332 -4.79 -18.67 -12.93
C GLY A 332 -5.01 -18.64 -11.42
N THR A 333 -5.41 -17.50 -10.85
CA THR A 333 -5.60 -17.35 -9.40
C THR A 333 -6.92 -17.95 -8.93
N GLU A 334 -6.95 -18.36 -7.66
CA GLU A 334 -8.16 -18.92 -7.05
C GLU A 334 -9.29 -17.89 -6.90
N ASN A 335 -8.97 -16.65 -6.52
CA ASN A 335 -9.95 -15.67 -6.07
C ASN A 335 -10.09 -14.42 -6.97
N TYR A 336 -9.19 -14.21 -7.94
CA TYR A 336 -9.25 -13.10 -8.87
C TYR A 336 -9.65 -13.57 -10.28
N GLY A 337 -10.07 -12.63 -11.11
CA GLY A 337 -10.55 -12.90 -12.45
C GLY A 337 -12.07 -12.93 -12.55
N ALA A 338 -12.58 -13.09 -13.76
CA ALA A 338 -13.99 -12.97 -14.08
C ALA A 338 -14.88 -13.91 -13.26
N GLY A 339 -15.85 -13.33 -12.54
CA GLY A 339 -16.80 -14.07 -11.71
C GLY A 339 -16.26 -14.59 -10.38
N LYS A 340 -15.02 -14.31 -10.04
CA LYS A 340 -14.40 -14.73 -8.78
C LYS A 340 -14.59 -13.67 -7.67
N PRO A 341 -14.50 -14.07 -6.38
CA PRO A 341 -14.89 -13.19 -5.26
C PRO A 341 -14.12 -11.87 -5.18
N LEU A 342 -12.85 -11.84 -5.53
CA LEU A 342 -11.98 -10.66 -5.41
C LEU A 342 -11.80 -9.88 -6.72
N GLU A 343 -12.50 -10.27 -7.79
CA GLU A 343 -12.46 -9.53 -9.06
C GLU A 343 -12.67 -8.02 -8.87
N PRO A 344 -13.68 -7.54 -8.11
CA PRO A 344 -13.89 -6.11 -7.93
C PRO A 344 -12.72 -5.39 -7.27
N VAL A 345 -11.97 -6.05 -6.39
CA VAL A 345 -10.79 -5.46 -5.72
C VAL A 345 -9.70 -5.14 -6.73
N TYR A 346 -9.43 -6.05 -7.66
CA TYR A 346 -8.48 -5.81 -8.76
C TYR A 346 -8.94 -4.66 -9.66
N GLU A 347 -10.22 -4.66 -10.05
CA GLU A 347 -10.78 -3.61 -10.92
C GLU A 347 -10.70 -2.23 -10.26
N ILE A 348 -10.92 -2.14 -8.94
CA ILE A 348 -10.77 -0.91 -8.17
C ILE A 348 -9.31 -0.45 -8.17
N GLY A 349 -8.38 -1.33 -7.86
CA GLY A 349 -6.95 -1.01 -7.86
C GLY A 349 -6.47 -0.55 -9.23
N LYS A 350 -6.85 -1.24 -10.29
CA LYS A 350 -6.50 -0.89 -11.67
C LYS A 350 -7.04 0.49 -12.07
N ALA A 351 -8.28 0.80 -11.70
CA ALA A 351 -8.93 2.05 -12.10
C ALA A 351 -8.48 3.26 -11.27
N TYR A 352 -8.21 3.09 -9.97
CA TYR A 352 -8.17 4.20 -9.02
C TYR A 352 -6.93 4.29 -8.15
N ALA A 353 -6.00 3.31 -8.22
CA ALA A 353 -4.81 3.33 -7.40
C ALA A 353 -3.93 4.55 -7.70
N LEU A 354 -3.52 5.25 -6.64
CA LEU A 354 -2.58 6.34 -6.68
C LEU A 354 -1.41 6.03 -5.77
N LEU A 355 -0.20 6.05 -6.32
CA LEU A 355 1.01 5.84 -5.55
C LEU A 355 1.25 6.99 -4.57
N ARG A 356 1.86 6.66 -3.45
CA ARG A 356 2.45 7.67 -2.58
C ARG A 356 3.55 8.41 -3.33
N PRO A 357 3.83 9.69 -3.01
CA PRO A 357 4.81 10.47 -3.76
C PRO A 357 6.18 9.81 -3.79
N ALA A 358 6.83 9.82 -4.95
CA ALA A 358 8.17 9.27 -5.14
C ALA A 358 9.24 10.27 -4.64
N THR A 359 9.25 10.53 -3.35
CA THR A 359 10.21 11.42 -2.67
C THR A 359 10.98 10.69 -1.59
N PRO A 360 12.30 10.94 -1.46
CA PRO A 360 13.07 10.42 -0.33
C PRO A 360 12.56 10.88 1.05
N GLY A 361 11.80 11.98 1.10
CA GLY A 361 11.21 12.52 2.32
C GLY A 361 9.90 11.87 2.75
N TYR A 362 9.43 10.84 2.06
CA TYR A 362 8.10 10.27 2.34
C TYR A 362 7.95 9.75 3.78
N LYS A 363 9.01 9.21 4.39
CA LYS A 363 8.93 8.72 5.78
C LYS A 363 8.49 9.83 6.75
N VAL A 364 9.02 11.03 6.59
CA VAL A 364 8.62 12.20 7.40
C VAL A 364 7.20 12.64 7.04
N ILE A 365 6.86 12.69 5.75
CA ILE A 365 5.51 13.02 5.30
C ILE A 365 4.49 12.06 5.91
N SER A 366 4.76 10.76 5.87
CA SER A 366 3.89 9.73 6.46
C SER A 366 3.64 9.98 7.95
N SER A 367 4.68 10.19 8.72
CA SER A 367 4.61 10.45 10.15
C SER A 367 3.84 11.73 10.49
N VAL A 368 4.08 12.80 9.73
CA VAL A 368 3.41 14.10 9.93
C VAL A 368 1.93 14.02 9.56
N VAL A 369 1.59 13.37 8.45
CA VAL A 369 0.20 13.20 8.02
C VAL A 369 -0.57 12.32 9.01
N ASP A 370 0.02 11.22 9.47
CA ASP A 370 -0.54 10.35 10.50
C ASP A 370 -0.93 11.18 11.75
N LYS A 371 0.02 11.93 12.29
CA LYS A 371 -0.22 12.78 13.46
C LYS A 371 -1.29 13.84 13.20
N ALA A 372 -1.23 14.53 12.07
CA ALA A 372 -2.17 15.61 11.75
C ALA A 372 -3.61 15.09 11.65
N LEU A 373 -3.82 13.94 11.00
CA LEU A 373 -5.15 13.36 10.87
C LEU A 373 -5.70 12.83 12.20
N HIS A 374 -4.86 12.25 13.04
CA HIS A 374 -5.25 11.89 14.41
C HIS A 374 -5.68 13.11 15.22
N ASP A 375 -4.94 14.20 15.17
CA ASP A 375 -5.27 15.45 15.86
C ASP A 375 -6.59 16.02 15.36
N ILE A 376 -6.83 16.00 14.05
CA ILE A 376 -8.09 16.48 13.43
C ILE A 376 -9.27 15.63 13.90
N VAL A 377 -9.19 14.33 13.90
CA VAL A 377 -10.25 13.43 14.40
C VAL A 377 -10.52 13.69 15.88
N SER A 378 -9.49 13.98 16.65
CA SER A 378 -9.60 14.28 18.10
C SER A 378 -10.12 15.69 18.41
N GLY A 379 -10.33 16.53 17.39
CA GLY A 379 -10.97 17.84 17.54
C GLY A 379 -10.04 19.05 17.46
N ALA A 380 -8.79 18.90 17.04
CA ALA A 380 -7.89 20.01 16.80
C ALA A 380 -8.39 20.91 15.67
N ASP A 381 -8.00 22.18 15.69
CA ASP A 381 -8.31 23.12 14.60
C ASP A 381 -7.69 22.63 13.29
N VAL A 382 -8.52 22.43 12.26
CA VAL A 382 -8.10 21.81 11.01
C VAL A 382 -7.02 22.64 10.31
N ARG A 383 -7.25 23.94 10.12
CA ARG A 383 -6.30 24.82 9.42
C ARG A 383 -4.96 24.91 10.15
N LYS A 384 -4.99 25.13 11.45
CA LYS A 384 -3.75 25.22 12.26
C LYS A 384 -2.97 23.92 12.25
N THR A 385 -3.66 22.79 12.33
CA THR A 385 -3.05 21.46 12.28
C THR A 385 -2.38 21.21 10.94
N LEU A 386 -3.05 21.54 9.84
CA LEU A 386 -2.50 21.35 8.49
C LEU A 386 -1.38 22.36 8.20
N ASP A 387 -1.46 23.59 8.65
CA ASP A 387 -0.37 24.58 8.54
C ASP A 387 0.89 24.09 9.27
N GLN A 388 0.75 23.52 10.46
CA GLN A 388 1.88 22.95 11.20
C GLN A 388 2.47 21.73 10.48
N ALA A 389 1.62 20.87 9.93
CA ALA A 389 2.08 19.71 9.14
C ALA A 389 2.91 20.15 7.93
N VAL A 390 2.48 21.18 7.22
CA VAL A 390 3.25 21.76 6.10
C VAL A 390 4.61 22.27 6.57
N LYS A 391 4.66 23.00 7.68
CA LYS A 391 5.93 23.50 8.25
C LYS A 391 6.90 22.36 8.58
N ASP A 392 6.40 21.29 9.16
CA ASP A 392 7.23 20.14 9.55
C ASP A 392 7.77 19.39 8.32
N ILE A 393 6.93 19.17 7.30
CA ILE A 393 7.34 18.55 6.04
C ILE A 393 8.37 19.42 5.32
N ASP A 394 8.09 20.71 5.15
CA ASP A 394 8.97 21.62 4.43
C ASP A 394 10.31 21.82 5.15
N ALA A 395 10.33 21.78 6.49
CA ALA A 395 11.55 21.83 7.27
C ALA A 395 12.46 20.62 7.02
N ASP A 396 11.89 19.42 6.95
CA ASP A 396 12.66 18.21 6.61
C ASP A 396 13.23 18.27 5.19
N ILE A 397 12.44 18.71 4.23
CA ILE A 397 12.89 18.83 2.84
C ILE A 397 14.06 19.83 2.75
N ARG A 398 13.96 20.98 3.41
CA ARG A 398 15.05 21.96 3.47
C ARG A 398 16.31 21.42 4.16
N ALA A 399 16.13 20.69 5.26
CA ALA A 399 17.24 20.09 5.99
C ALA A 399 18.02 19.04 5.18
N ASN A 400 17.41 18.50 4.14
CA ASN A 400 18.00 17.54 3.23
C ASN A 400 18.24 18.12 1.82
N ASP A 401 18.42 19.43 1.70
CA ASP A 401 18.71 20.14 0.47
C ASP A 401 17.72 19.83 -0.68
N GLY A 402 16.44 19.66 -0.34
CA GLY A 402 15.38 19.33 -1.29
C GLY A 402 15.40 17.87 -1.76
N TYR A 403 16.16 17.00 -1.11
CA TYR A 403 16.36 15.60 -1.53
C TYR A 403 16.80 15.47 -2.99
N ARG A 404 17.64 16.38 -3.43
CA ARG A 404 18.16 16.37 -4.79
C ARG A 404 19.05 15.16 -5.01
N PRO A 405 19.01 14.52 -6.20
CA PRO A 405 19.99 13.51 -6.57
C PRO A 405 21.37 14.14 -6.65
N GLU A 406 22.41 13.41 -6.21
CA GLU A 406 23.80 13.81 -6.41
C GLU A 406 24.22 13.72 -7.88
#